data_14c95fb4ad3c70d8d437e6020b061ef2
#
_entry.id   14c95fb4ad3c70d8d437e6020b061ef2
#
_cell.length_a   1.000
_cell.length_b   1.000
_cell.length_c   1.000
_cell.angle_alpha   90.00
_cell.angle_beta   90.00
_cell.angle_gamma   90.00
#
_symmetry.space_group_name_H-M   'P 1'
#
loop_
_entity.id
_entity.type
_entity.pdbx_description
1 polymer ?
#
loop_
_entity_poly.entity_id
_entity_poly.type
_entity_poly.pdbx_seq_one_letter_code
_entity_poly.pdbx_strand_id
1 'polypeptide(L)'
;MKVLWDPNDIYRNYIDENGVMPFDFNSFVYDISPESLGNFKNFTSTSKLRTILNGKRLYSAEIETISSGWLRVTMIPSFINKEGILDRVVFLTEHIDNEKKEELKMANLLKKTMEKKDYEFYSLKSIASVYLSMHLLDFKTNELYEIKATESIRDYMQHYRDSSVQELLWGILRHRLCAAHREEALKFADLSTLSERMKGKSDISLEVINADDLWVRFSFVRDQAETNELSKIVFISRIIDEIKRKEEHLVLMSNTDELTGLYNRHAYEDFVQKSEDEGVAENLWLMGVDVNGLKVTNDTKGHKAGDELIVGVAGILNSAISSFGTVYRVGGDEFVVILYGTEKEISACLERMQDNKNKWHGEFSENLSFSKGLVSAKEFPDVGLAELEKEADRRMYEDKRSYYSSSAGDRRGSRK
;
A
#
# COMPACT_ATOMS: atom_id res chain seq x y z
N MET A 1 0.62 13.41 -15.80
CA MET A 1 0.93 12.13 -15.09
C MET A 1 1.96 11.39 -15.96
N LYS A 2 2.99 10.83 -15.37
CA LYS A 2 3.96 9.99 -16.12
C LYS A 2 3.51 8.54 -16.03
N VAL A 3 3.28 7.88 -17.15
CA VAL A 3 2.97 6.45 -17.16
C VAL A 3 4.30 5.71 -16.98
N LEU A 4 4.42 4.97 -15.88
CA LEU A 4 5.64 4.24 -15.54
C LEU A 4 5.64 2.83 -16.15
N TRP A 5 4.47 2.25 -16.35
CA TRP A 5 4.30 0.91 -16.91
C TRP A 5 2.85 0.70 -17.38
N ASP A 6 2.67 0.22 -18.60
CA ASP A 6 1.36 -0.05 -19.21
C ASP A 6 1.43 -1.35 -20.03
N PRO A 7 1.34 -2.52 -19.38
CA PRO A 7 1.51 -3.82 -20.06
C PRO A 7 0.39 -4.17 -21.03
N ASN A 8 -0.76 -3.50 -20.92
CA ASN A 8 -1.95 -3.78 -21.71
C ASN A 8 -2.26 -2.70 -22.75
N ASP A 9 -1.34 -1.75 -22.92
CA ASP A 9 -1.49 -0.63 -23.89
C ASP A 9 -2.76 0.22 -23.67
N ILE A 10 -3.27 0.25 -22.42
CA ILE A 10 -4.52 0.90 -22.04
C ILE A 10 -4.46 2.41 -22.28
N TYR A 11 -3.29 3.00 -22.08
CA TYR A 11 -3.08 4.44 -22.15
C TYR A 11 -2.47 4.92 -23.47
N ARG A 12 -2.23 4.03 -24.42
CA ARG A 12 -1.54 4.34 -25.68
C ARG A 12 -2.13 5.54 -26.43
N ASN A 13 -3.46 5.67 -26.40
CA ASN A 13 -4.16 6.76 -27.08
C ASN A 13 -4.19 8.07 -26.27
N TYR A 14 -3.67 8.05 -25.04
CA TYR A 14 -3.72 9.17 -24.10
C TYR A 14 -2.32 9.65 -23.69
N ILE A 15 -1.25 9.05 -24.21
CA ILE A 15 0.15 9.34 -23.87
C ILE A 15 0.78 10.14 -25.01
N ASP A 16 1.47 11.24 -24.68
CA ASP A 16 2.28 11.99 -25.64
C ASP A 16 3.56 11.24 -26.00
N GLU A 17 4.32 11.76 -26.98
CA GLU A 17 5.60 11.21 -27.44
C GLU A 17 6.69 11.08 -26.35
N ASN A 18 6.50 11.74 -25.18
CA ASN A 18 7.39 11.69 -24.03
C ASN A 18 6.92 10.74 -22.93
N GLY A 19 5.85 9.98 -23.17
CA GLY A 19 5.23 9.11 -22.18
C GLY A 19 4.49 9.85 -21.07
N VAL A 20 4.17 11.13 -21.30
CA VAL A 20 3.42 11.95 -20.36
C VAL A 20 1.97 12.00 -20.81
N MET A 21 1.08 11.53 -19.96
CA MET A 21 -0.35 11.70 -20.13
C MET A 21 -0.69 13.12 -19.65
N PRO A 22 -1.14 14.02 -20.55
CA PRO A 22 -1.76 15.25 -20.09
C PRO A 22 -3.05 14.81 -19.38
N PHE A 23 -3.01 14.82 -18.04
CA PHE A 23 -4.11 14.31 -17.25
C PHE A 23 -5.26 15.32 -17.30
N ASP A 24 -6.08 15.19 -18.32
CA ASP A 24 -7.42 15.72 -18.30
C ASP A 24 -8.35 14.64 -17.74
N PHE A 25 -8.73 14.79 -16.49
CA PHE A 25 -9.76 13.96 -15.85
C PHE A 25 -11.04 13.87 -16.70
N ASN A 26 -11.31 14.88 -17.49
CA ASN A 26 -12.48 14.95 -18.36
C ASN A 26 -12.39 13.93 -19.50
N SER A 27 -11.23 13.71 -20.10
CA SER A 27 -11.08 12.71 -21.18
C SER A 27 -11.33 11.29 -20.67
N PHE A 28 -10.88 10.95 -19.48
CA PHE A 28 -11.11 9.64 -18.88
C PHE A 28 -12.59 9.47 -18.48
N VAL A 29 -13.25 10.54 -18.05
CA VAL A 29 -14.68 10.54 -17.72
C VAL A 29 -15.56 10.17 -18.92
N TYR A 30 -15.18 10.54 -20.14
CA TYR A 30 -15.93 10.20 -21.36
C TYR A 30 -15.87 8.71 -21.71
N ASP A 31 -14.87 7.99 -21.21
CA ASP A 31 -14.74 6.55 -21.43
C ASP A 31 -15.42 5.71 -20.35
N ILE A 32 -15.96 6.32 -19.30
CA ILE A 32 -16.63 5.61 -18.22
C ILE A 32 -18.09 5.35 -18.59
N SER A 33 -18.58 4.13 -18.36
CA SER A 33 -19.98 3.80 -18.60
C SER A 33 -20.90 4.71 -17.78
N PRO A 34 -22.10 5.07 -18.29
CA PRO A 34 -23.04 5.92 -17.56
C PRO A 34 -23.38 5.40 -16.17
N GLU A 35 -23.40 4.06 -15.99
CA GLU A 35 -23.72 3.38 -14.74
C GLU A 35 -22.58 3.51 -13.72
N SER A 36 -21.34 3.49 -14.17
CA SER A 36 -20.14 3.66 -13.32
C SER A 36 -19.77 5.12 -13.06
N LEU A 37 -20.31 6.06 -13.84
CA LEU A 37 -19.93 7.47 -13.79
C LEU A 37 -20.17 8.13 -12.42
N GLY A 38 -21.28 7.78 -11.78
CA GLY A 38 -21.62 8.29 -10.44
C GLY A 38 -20.61 7.82 -9.38
N ASN A 39 -20.24 6.54 -9.44
CA ASN A 39 -19.26 5.94 -8.55
C ASN A 39 -17.88 6.53 -8.78
N PHE A 40 -17.48 6.73 -10.03
CA PHE A 40 -16.20 7.32 -10.38
C PHE A 40 -16.08 8.78 -9.92
N LYS A 41 -17.10 9.60 -10.14
CA LYS A 41 -17.12 10.99 -9.64
C LYS A 41 -17.02 11.07 -8.11
N ASN A 42 -17.66 10.12 -7.42
CA ASN A 42 -17.53 10.00 -5.98
C ASN A 42 -16.12 9.57 -5.55
N PHE A 43 -15.53 8.62 -6.28
CA PHE A 43 -14.19 8.11 -6.03
C PHE A 43 -13.11 9.18 -6.24
N THR A 44 -13.28 10.04 -7.26
CA THR A 44 -12.32 11.08 -7.63
C THR A 44 -12.58 12.44 -6.97
N SER A 45 -13.65 12.57 -6.18
CA SER A 45 -13.99 13.82 -5.50
C SER A 45 -12.93 14.21 -4.47
N THR A 46 -12.24 15.32 -4.70
CA THR A 46 -11.17 15.85 -3.84
C THR A 46 -11.61 16.08 -2.40
N SER A 47 -12.88 16.48 -2.18
CA SER A 47 -13.43 16.66 -0.83
C SER A 47 -13.61 15.35 -0.08
N LYS A 48 -13.94 14.26 -0.80
CA LYS A 48 -14.09 12.92 -0.22
C LYS A 48 -12.76 12.20 -0.12
N LEU A 49 -11.84 12.40 -1.06
CA LEU A 49 -10.50 11.84 -1.01
C LEU A 49 -9.76 12.27 0.27
N ARG A 50 -9.91 13.52 0.69
CA ARG A 50 -9.40 14.00 1.98
C ARG A 50 -9.88 13.15 3.15
N THR A 51 -11.18 12.83 3.19
CA THR A 51 -11.77 12.07 4.30
C THR A 51 -11.46 10.57 4.22
N ILE A 52 -11.41 10.02 3.01
CA ILE A 52 -11.22 8.58 2.78
C ILE A 52 -9.75 8.18 2.91
N LEU A 53 -8.83 9.05 2.48
CA LEU A 53 -7.39 8.81 2.54
C LEU A 53 -6.79 9.19 3.91
N ASN A 54 -7.55 9.86 4.78
CA ASN A 54 -7.12 10.16 6.13
C ASN A 54 -6.95 8.84 6.91
N GLY A 55 -5.73 8.35 6.98
CA GLY A 55 -5.34 7.09 7.62
C GLY A 55 -5.39 5.82 6.74
N LYS A 56 -5.76 5.90 5.46
CA LYS A 56 -5.67 4.77 4.52
C LYS A 56 -4.52 4.97 3.55
N ARG A 57 -3.70 3.94 3.40
CA ARG A 57 -2.54 3.94 2.49
C ARG A 57 -2.92 3.78 1.01
N LEU A 58 -4.11 3.28 0.72
CA LEU A 58 -4.63 3.12 -0.63
C LEU A 58 -6.16 3.14 -0.65
N TYR A 59 -6.71 3.50 -1.82
CA TYR A 59 -8.16 3.50 -2.06
C TYR A 59 -8.43 2.96 -3.46
N SER A 60 -9.27 1.92 -3.57
CA SER A 60 -9.60 1.28 -4.84
C SER A 60 -11.08 1.41 -5.17
N ALA A 61 -11.38 1.55 -6.46
CA ALA A 61 -12.72 1.47 -7.01
C ALA A 61 -12.70 0.64 -8.29
N GLU A 62 -13.81 -0.04 -8.55
CA GLU A 62 -14.03 -0.78 -9.79
C GLU A 62 -14.98 0.04 -10.66
N ILE A 63 -14.57 0.27 -11.88
CA ILE A 63 -15.31 1.08 -12.86
C ILE A 63 -15.40 0.33 -14.18
N GLU A 64 -16.55 0.46 -14.84
CA GLU A 64 -16.72 -0.02 -16.20
C GLU A 64 -16.41 1.10 -17.18
N THR A 65 -15.58 0.82 -18.18
CA THR A 65 -15.24 1.74 -19.26
C THR A 65 -15.87 1.28 -20.56
N ILE A 66 -16.10 2.23 -21.46
CA ILE A 66 -16.72 1.97 -22.78
C ILE A 66 -15.73 1.23 -23.68
N SER A 67 -14.45 1.62 -23.64
CA SER A 67 -13.42 1.11 -24.56
C SER A 67 -12.68 -0.12 -24.03
N SER A 68 -12.50 -0.23 -22.73
CA SER A 68 -11.55 -1.16 -22.13
C SER A 68 -12.17 -2.16 -21.14
N GLY A 69 -13.51 -2.10 -20.96
CA GLY A 69 -14.23 -2.97 -20.03
C GLY A 69 -14.02 -2.60 -18.55
N TRP A 70 -13.98 -3.58 -17.66
CA TRP A 70 -13.89 -3.35 -16.23
C TRP A 70 -12.45 -3.14 -15.77
N LEU A 71 -12.23 -2.02 -15.09
CA LEU A 71 -10.95 -1.65 -14.49
C LEU A 71 -11.08 -1.53 -12.98
N ARG A 72 -10.13 -2.07 -12.24
CA ARG A 72 -9.87 -1.70 -10.84
C ARG A 72 -8.89 -0.54 -10.86
N VAL A 73 -9.32 0.61 -10.36
CA VAL A 73 -8.49 1.81 -10.20
C VAL A 73 -8.11 1.95 -8.75
N THR A 74 -6.82 1.89 -8.46
CA THR A 74 -6.28 2.06 -7.11
C THR A 74 -5.54 3.39 -7.04
N MET A 75 -5.92 4.21 -6.08
CA MET A 75 -5.23 5.46 -5.75
C MET A 75 -4.34 5.26 -4.54
N ILE A 76 -3.07 5.60 -4.70
CA ILE A 76 -2.09 5.66 -3.63
C ILE A 76 -1.73 7.13 -3.46
N PRO A 77 -2.04 7.77 -2.32
CA PRO A 77 -1.66 9.15 -2.06
C PRO A 77 -0.14 9.23 -2.00
N SER A 78 0.42 10.18 -2.75
CA SER A 78 1.86 10.36 -2.88
C SER A 78 2.33 11.66 -2.26
N PHE A 79 1.54 12.71 -2.33
CA PHE A 79 1.86 13.99 -1.73
C PHE A 79 0.60 14.83 -1.48
N ILE A 80 0.52 15.43 -0.30
CA ILE A 80 -0.50 16.42 0.07
C ILE A 80 0.22 17.74 0.36
N ASN A 81 -0.16 18.82 -0.30
CA ASN A 81 0.49 20.11 -0.14
C ASN A 81 0.12 20.79 1.20
N LYS A 82 0.80 21.91 1.52
CA LYS A 82 0.60 22.68 2.77
C LYS A 82 -0.84 23.17 3.00
N GLU A 83 -1.65 23.22 1.95
CA GLU A 83 -3.06 23.58 2.03
C GLU A 83 -3.97 22.37 2.27
N GLY A 84 -3.37 21.18 2.47
CA GLY A 84 -4.08 19.92 2.63
C GLY A 84 -4.77 19.46 1.33
N ILE A 85 -4.27 19.90 0.17
CA ILE A 85 -4.75 19.50 -1.14
C ILE A 85 -3.87 18.35 -1.62
N LEU A 86 -4.49 17.25 -2.03
CA LEU A 86 -3.81 16.13 -2.63
C LEU A 86 -3.15 16.60 -3.93
N ASP A 87 -1.82 16.65 -3.93
CA ASP A 87 -1.03 17.19 -5.05
C ASP A 87 -0.60 16.07 -6.01
N ARG A 88 -0.30 14.90 -5.46
CA ARG A 88 0.12 13.74 -6.25
C ARG A 88 -0.55 12.47 -5.78
N VAL A 89 -0.99 11.68 -6.76
CA VAL A 89 -1.56 10.36 -6.57
C VAL A 89 -0.92 9.43 -7.57
N VAL A 90 -0.53 8.25 -7.13
CA VAL A 90 -0.20 7.15 -8.03
C VAL A 90 -1.51 6.43 -8.36
N PHE A 91 -1.81 6.35 -9.65
CA PHE A 91 -2.93 5.57 -10.17
C PHE A 91 -2.38 4.23 -10.66
N LEU A 92 -2.95 3.16 -10.14
CA LEU A 92 -2.77 1.83 -10.68
C LEU A 92 -4.09 1.41 -11.30
N THR A 93 -4.06 0.90 -12.50
CA THR A 93 -5.22 0.30 -13.16
C THR A 93 -4.93 -1.15 -13.47
N GLU A 94 -5.89 -2.00 -13.15
CA GLU A 94 -5.86 -3.44 -13.42
C GLU A 94 -7.11 -3.81 -14.18
N HIS A 95 -6.97 -4.56 -15.30
CA HIS A 95 -8.11 -5.14 -15.98
C HIS A 95 -8.69 -6.28 -15.15
N ILE A 96 -9.97 -6.14 -14.79
CA ILE A 96 -10.71 -7.13 -14.00
C ILE A 96 -11.91 -7.70 -14.76
N ASP A 97 -11.90 -7.57 -16.11
CA ASP A 97 -12.99 -8.05 -16.95
C ASP A 97 -13.32 -9.52 -16.74
N ASN A 98 -12.29 -10.35 -16.61
CA ASN A 98 -12.49 -11.77 -16.39
C ASN A 98 -13.11 -12.01 -15.00
N GLU A 99 -12.65 -11.32 -13.97
CA GLU A 99 -13.21 -11.38 -12.62
C GLU A 99 -14.67 -10.90 -12.61
N LYS A 100 -14.96 -9.74 -13.21
CA LYS A 100 -16.31 -9.18 -13.25
C LYS A 100 -17.26 -9.95 -14.16
N LYS A 101 -16.79 -10.42 -15.31
CA LYS A 101 -17.59 -11.29 -16.16
C LYS A 101 -17.94 -12.59 -15.49
N GLU A 102 -17.03 -13.15 -14.69
CA GLU A 102 -17.30 -14.36 -13.92
C GLU A 102 -18.30 -14.10 -12.78
N GLU A 103 -18.16 -13.00 -12.03
CA GLU A 103 -19.11 -12.58 -11.00
C GLU A 103 -20.51 -12.36 -11.56
N LEU A 104 -20.63 -11.58 -12.66
CA LEU A 104 -21.91 -11.31 -13.31
C LEU A 104 -22.54 -12.57 -13.96
N LYS A 105 -21.71 -13.39 -14.62
CA LYS A 105 -22.17 -14.69 -15.16
C LYS A 105 -22.69 -15.58 -14.06
N MET A 106 -22.00 -15.57 -12.89
CA MET A 106 -22.40 -16.37 -11.76
C MET A 106 -23.74 -15.91 -11.18
N ALA A 107 -23.93 -14.61 -10.97
CA ALA A 107 -25.21 -14.07 -10.49
C ALA A 107 -26.36 -14.40 -11.45
N ASN A 108 -26.16 -14.21 -12.76
CA ASN A 108 -27.16 -14.52 -13.79
C ASN A 108 -27.38 -16.03 -13.97
N LEU A 109 -26.32 -16.84 -13.81
CA LEU A 109 -26.39 -18.28 -13.92
C LEU A 109 -27.16 -18.88 -12.73
N LEU A 110 -26.96 -18.33 -11.52
CA LEU A 110 -27.72 -18.69 -10.32
C LEU A 110 -29.22 -18.50 -10.51
N LYS A 111 -29.63 -17.40 -11.11
CA LYS A 111 -31.06 -17.14 -11.41
C LYS A 111 -31.65 -18.16 -12.36
N LYS A 112 -30.96 -18.48 -13.48
CA LYS A 112 -31.40 -19.47 -14.46
C LYS A 112 -31.37 -20.90 -13.93
N THR A 113 -30.43 -21.23 -13.04
CA THR A 113 -30.25 -22.59 -12.52
C THR A 113 -31.36 -23.00 -11.56
N MET A 114 -31.96 -22.03 -10.87
CA MET A 114 -33.14 -22.28 -10.03
C MET A 114 -34.40 -22.58 -10.84
N GLU A 115 -34.40 -22.16 -12.11
CA GLU A 115 -35.55 -22.44 -13.03
C GLU A 115 -35.38 -23.71 -13.85
N LYS A 116 -34.17 -24.30 -13.92
CA LYS A 116 -33.87 -25.52 -14.70
C LYS A 116 -32.99 -26.50 -13.89
N LYS A 117 -33.49 -27.74 -13.74
CA LYS A 117 -32.86 -28.79 -12.91
C LYS A 117 -31.56 -29.39 -13.45
N ASP A 118 -30.70 -29.75 -12.49
CA ASP A 118 -29.58 -30.70 -12.50
C ASP A 118 -28.35 -30.47 -13.43
N TYR A 119 -28.48 -30.30 -14.72
CA TYR A 119 -27.32 -30.24 -15.62
C TYR A 119 -26.49 -28.93 -15.47
N GLU A 120 -27.16 -27.84 -15.15
CA GLU A 120 -26.55 -26.54 -14.97
C GLU A 120 -25.80 -26.40 -13.63
N PHE A 121 -26.16 -27.19 -12.62
CA PHE A 121 -25.52 -27.24 -11.31
C PHE A 121 -24.05 -27.71 -11.37
N TYR A 122 -23.73 -28.65 -12.25
CA TYR A 122 -22.35 -29.11 -12.46
C TYR A 122 -21.46 -28.03 -13.10
N SER A 123 -22.03 -27.24 -14.00
CA SER A 123 -21.33 -26.14 -14.61
C SER A 123 -21.02 -25.02 -13.58
N LEU A 124 -21.96 -24.75 -12.68
CA LEU A 124 -21.80 -23.84 -11.54
C LEU A 124 -20.68 -24.28 -10.60
N LYS A 125 -20.61 -25.56 -10.26
CA LYS A 125 -19.53 -26.12 -9.43
C LYS A 125 -18.16 -25.92 -10.05
N SER A 126 -18.06 -26.05 -11.37
CA SER A 126 -16.81 -25.84 -12.09
C SER A 126 -16.35 -24.36 -12.01
N ILE A 127 -17.28 -23.42 -12.22
CA ILE A 127 -16.99 -21.98 -12.11
C ILE A 127 -16.71 -21.59 -10.64
N ALA A 128 -17.43 -22.20 -9.69
CA ALA A 128 -17.21 -22.00 -8.26
C ALA A 128 -15.84 -22.50 -7.78
N SER A 129 -15.07 -23.21 -8.64
CA SER A 129 -13.76 -23.77 -8.25
C SER A 129 -12.74 -22.73 -7.77
N VAL A 130 -12.85 -21.49 -8.23
CA VAL A 130 -11.97 -20.37 -7.84
C VAL A 130 -12.31 -19.77 -6.47
N TYR A 131 -13.45 -20.13 -5.88
CA TYR A 131 -13.88 -19.64 -4.58
C TYR A 131 -13.60 -20.69 -3.49
N LEU A 132 -13.40 -20.23 -2.27
CA LEU A 132 -13.26 -21.09 -1.11
C LEU A 132 -14.60 -21.71 -0.73
N SER A 133 -15.65 -20.86 -0.67
CA SER A 133 -17.03 -21.30 -0.51
C SER A 133 -17.99 -20.36 -1.20
N MET A 134 -19.17 -20.89 -1.54
CA MET A 134 -20.27 -20.16 -2.18
C MET A 134 -21.59 -20.74 -1.73
N HIS A 135 -22.47 -19.92 -1.20
CA HIS A 135 -23.76 -20.30 -0.66
C HIS A 135 -24.84 -19.33 -1.15
N LEU A 136 -25.98 -19.86 -1.51
CA LEU A 136 -27.16 -19.05 -1.78
C LEU A 136 -28.06 -19.03 -0.54
N LEU A 137 -28.37 -17.82 -0.08
CA LEU A 137 -29.31 -17.58 1.00
C LEU A 137 -30.65 -17.19 0.39
N ASP A 138 -31.70 -17.92 0.73
CA ASP A 138 -33.07 -17.59 0.38
C ASP A 138 -33.82 -17.08 1.63
N PHE A 139 -34.13 -15.78 1.65
CA PHE A 139 -34.80 -15.14 2.79
C PHE A 139 -36.28 -15.50 2.91
N LYS A 140 -36.92 -16.01 1.81
CA LYS A 140 -38.32 -16.41 1.83
C LYS A 140 -38.52 -17.75 2.50
N THR A 141 -37.62 -18.70 2.21
CA THR A 141 -37.65 -20.07 2.77
C THR A 141 -36.81 -20.18 4.04
N ASN A 142 -35.95 -19.17 4.32
CA ASN A 142 -34.93 -19.22 5.36
C ASN A 142 -33.99 -20.44 5.20
N GLU A 143 -33.56 -20.71 3.96
CA GLU A 143 -32.70 -21.84 3.62
C GLU A 143 -31.36 -21.36 3.08
N LEU A 144 -30.32 -22.15 3.35
CA LEU A 144 -28.97 -21.98 2.87
C LEU A 144 -28.65 -23.13 1.89
N TYR A 145 -28.47 -22.79 0.62
CA TYR A 145 -28.09 -23.75 -0.39
C TYR A 145 -26.59 -23.71 -0.65
N GLU A 146 -25.93 -24.85 -0.48
CA GLU A 146 -24.52 -25.01 -0.83
C GLU A 146 -24.35 -25.07 -2.34
N ILE A 147 -23.57 -24.15 -2.91
CA ILE A 147 -23.07 -24.23 -4.29
C ILE A 147 -21.68 -24.85 -4.26
N LYS A 148 -20.84 -24.38 -3.34
CA LYS A 148 -19.52 -24.91 -3.05
C LYS A 148 -19.20 -24.70 -1.58
N ALA A 149 -18.60 -25.69 -0.95
CA ALA A 149 -18.00 -25.59 0.37
C ALA A 149 -16.73 -26.45 0.46
N THR A 150 -15.82 -26.07 1.34
CA THR A 150 -14.76 -26.98 1.77
C THR A 150 -15.35 -28.09 2.64
N GLU A 151 -14.65 -29.20 2.74
CA GLU A 151 -15.10 -30.37 3.54
C GLU A 151 -15.45 -29.95 4.98
N SER A 152 -14.59 -29.17 5.62
CA SER A 152 -14.81 -28.69 6.98
C SER A 152 -15.99 -27.71 7.15
N ILE A 153 -16.33 -26.93 6.13
CA ILE A 153 -17.54 -26.10 6.16
C ILE A 153 -18.78 -27.00 6.02
N ARG A 154 -18.71 -27.99 5.14
CA ARG A 154 -19.79 -28.95 4.92
C ARG A 154 -20.07 -29.76 6.17
N ASP A 155 -19.03 -30.30 6.82
CA ASP A 155 -19.15 -31.05 8.08
C ASP A 155 -19.79 -30.18 9.18
N TYR A 156 -19.38 -28.93 9.28
CA TYR A 156 -19.98 -27.97 10.22
C TYR A 156 -21.46 -27.75 9.91
N MET A 157 -21.83 -27.52 8.66
CA MET A 157 -23.23 -27.32 8.24
C MET A 157 -24.08 -28.54 8.47
N GLN A 158 -23.56 -29.76 8.25
CA GLN A 158 -24.26 -31.01 8.52
C GLN A 158 -24.50 -31.22 10.02
N HIS A 159 -23.53 -30.86 10.85
CA HIS A 159 -23.64 -31.01 12.30
C HIS A 159 -24.68 -30.08 12.91
N TYR A 160 -24.82 -28.87 12.36
CA TYR A 160 -25.70 -27.81 12.84
C TYR A 160 -26.89 -27.53 11.90
N ARG A 161 -27.34 -28.50 11.14
CA ARG A 161 -28.36 -28.29 10.10
C ARG A 161 -29.72 -27.79 10.60
N ASP A 162 -30.03 -27.99 11.88
CA ASP A 162 -31.27 -27.52 12.51
C ASP A 162 -31.16 -26.09 13.03
N SER A 163 -30.00 -25.43 12.89
CA SER A 163 -29.77 -24.04 13.25
C SER A 163 -30.32 -23.08 12.18
N SER A 164 -30.62 -21.87 12.60
CA SER A 164 -30.98 -20.82 11.64
C SER A 164 -29.81 -20.49 10.71
N VAL A 165 -30.12 -19.97 9.51
CA VAL A 165 -29.08 -19.53 8.53
C VAL A 165 -28.10 -18.55 9.18
N GLN A 166 -28.60 -17.66 10.03
CA GLN A 166 -27.77 -16.70 10.76
C GLN A 166 -26.77 -17.39 11.71
N GLU A 167 -27.24 -18.38 12.46
CA GLU A 167 -26.38 -19.13 13.40
C GLU A 167 -25.35 -19.98 12.70
N LEU A 168 -25.74 -20.63 11.58
CA LEU A 168 -24.81 -21.38 10.72
C LEU A 168 -23.69 -20.46 10.20
N LEU A 169 -24.05 -19.29 9.67
CA LEU A 169 -23.09 -18.35 9.11
C LEU A 169 -22.14 -17.84 10.20
N TRP A 170 -22.67 -17.43 11.34
CA TRP A 170 -21.86 -16.98 12.48
C TRP A 170 -20.95 -18.08 13.04
N GLY A 171 -21.46 -19.31 13.10
CA GLY A 171 -20.67 -20.45 13.57
C GLY A 171 -19.50 -20.77 12.64
N ILE A 172 -19.72 -20.78 11.33
CA ILE A 172 -18.65 -20.97 10.34
C ILE A 172 -17.59 -19.88 10.51
N LEU A 173 -17.99 -18.61 10.62
CA LEU A 173 -17.06 -17.50 10.77
C LEU A 173 -16.27 -17.57 12.08
N ARG A 174 -16.91 -17.93 13.20
CA ARG A 174 -16.21 -18.06 14.49
C ARG A 174 -15.12 -19.12 14.47
N HIS A 175 -15.34 -20.24 13.77
CA HIS A 175 -14.36 -21.32 13.69
C HIS A 175 -13.25 -21.08 12.67
N ARG A 176 -13.52 -20.27 11.66
CA ARG A 176 -12.61 -20.10 10.51
C ARG A 176 -11.78 -18.84 10.55
N LEU A 177 -12.05 -17.91 11.47
CA LEU A 177 -11.35 -16.62 11.55
C LEU A 177 -10.43 -16.54 12.76
N CYS A 178 -9.35 -15.81 12.59
CA CYS A 178 -8.51 -15.41 13.72
C CYS A 178 -9.30 -14.51 14.69
N ALA A 179 -8.89 -14.48 15.95
CA ALA A 179 -9.64 -13.80 17.02
C ALA A 179 -9.82 -12.30 16.73
N ALA A 180 -8.83 -11.66 16.13
CA ALA A 180 -8.81 -10.22 15.86
C ALA A 180 -9.93 -9.76 14.90
N HIS A 181 -10.32 -10.61 13.93
CA HIS A 181 -11.30 -10.26 12.91
C HIS A 181 -12.71 -10.82 13.14
N ARG A 182 -12.91 -11.60 14.20
CA ARG A 182 -14.20 -12.26 14.46
C ARG A 182 -15.35 -11.30 14.67
N GLU A 183 -15.17 -10.27 15.47
CA GLU A 183 -16.24 -9.34 15.80
C GLU A 183 -16.72 -8.58 14.56
N GLU A 184 -15.79 -8.09 13.76
CA GLU A 184 -16.07 -7.40 12.51
C GLU A 184 -16.81 -8.28 11.52
N ALA A 185 -16.35 -9.53 11.35
CA ALA A 185 -16.97 -10.50 10.46
C ALA A 185 -18.38 -10.92 10.92
N LEU A 186 -18.62 -11.06 12.22
CA LEU A 186 -19.95 -11.33 12.74
C LEU A 186 -20.92 -10.18 12.51
N LYS A 187 -20.47 -8.93 12.66
CA LYS A 187 -21.25 -7.73 12.31
C LYS A 187 -21.52 -7.68 10.79
N PHE A 188 -20.51 -8.00 9.98
CA PHE A 188 -20.67 -8.06 8.52
C PHE A 188 -21.70 -9.12 8.11
N ALA A 189 -21.70 -10.27 8.76
CA ALA A 189 -22.58 -11.39 8.48
C ALA A 189 -23.95 -11.30 9.20
N ASP A 190 -24.27 -10.18 9.83
CA ASP A 190 -25.60 -9.97 10.42
C ASP A 190 -26.64 -9.75 9.32
N LEU A 191 -27.47 -10.77 9.12
CA LEU A 191 -28.52 -10.79 8.08
C LEU A 191 -29.66 -9.84 8.38
N SER A 192 -29.89 -9.48 9.66
CA SER A 192 -30.97 -8.56 10.06
C SER A 192 -30.74 -7.14 9.50
N THR A 193 -29.48 -6.72 9.32
CA THR A 193 -29.10 -5.41 8.79
C THR A 193 -28.74 -5.43 7.31
N LEU A 194 -28.69 -6.64 6.72
CA LEU A 194 -28.14 -6.84 5.38
C LEU A 194 -28.93 -6.10 4.30
N SER A 195 -30.26 -6.13 4.37
CA SER A 195 -31.12 -5.46 3.39
C SER A 195 -30.84 -3.96 3.30
N GLU A 196 -30.64 -3.30 4.44
CA GLU A 196 -30.34 -1.87 4.48
C GLU A 196 -28.91 -1.58 3.97
N ARG A 197 -27.93 -2.39 4.35
CA ARG A 197 -26.54 -2.23 3.91
C ARG A 197 -26.34 -2.48 2.41
N MET A 198 -27.20 -3.31 1.82
CA MET A 198 -27.22 -3.63 0.40
C MET A 198 -28.03 -2.64 -0.45
N LYS A 199 -28.74 -1.70 0.18
CA LYS A 199 -29.59 -0.73 -0.55
C LYS A 199 -28.77 0.09 -1.54
N GLY A 200 -29.12 0.01 -2.83
CA GLY A 200 -28.43 0.70 -3.90
C GLY A 200 -27.05 0.13 -4.27
N LYS A 201 -26.70 -1.07 -3.77
CA LYS A 201 -25.44 -1.74 -4.07
C LYS A 201 -25.69 -3.12 -4.68
N SER A 202 -24.85 -3.52 -5.60
CA SER A 202 -24.83 -4.89 -6.16
C SER A 202 -24.17 -5.89 -5.20
N ASP A 203 -23.16 -5.43 -4.47
CA ASP A 203 -22.40 -6.24 -3.54
C ASP A 203 -21.86 -5.41 -2.37
N ILE A 204 -21.55 -6.10 -1.29
CA ILE A 204 -20.74 -5.60 -0.18
C ILE A 204 -19.69 -6.65 0.17
N SER A 205 -18.49 -6.20 0.57
CA SER A 205 -17.39 -7.10 0.88
C SER A 205 -16.67 -6.71 2.16
N LEU A 206 -16.07 -7.71 2.81
CA LEU A 206 -15.19 -7.58 3.97
C LEU A 206 -13.95 -8.44 3.76
N GLU A 207 -12.79 -7.89 4.05
CA GLU A 207 -11.50 -8.58 3.98
C GLU A 207 -10.96 -8.83 5.38
N VAL A 208 -10.65 -10.08 5.67
CA VAL A 208 -10.21 -10.55 7.00
C VAL A 208 -9.14 -11.61 6.87
N ILE A 209 -8.43 -11.87 7.97
CA ILE A 209 -7.47 -12.99 8.05
C ILE A 209 -8.18 -14.20 8.67
N ASN A 210 -8.05 -15.35 8.00
CA ASN A 210 -8.60 -16.60 8.49
C ASN A 210 -7.70 -17.26 9.56
N ALA A 211 -8.11 -18.43 10.05
CA ALA A 211 -7.34 -19.16 11.06
C ALA A 211 -6.04 -19.78 10.51
N ASP A 212 -5.89 -19.87 9.20
CA ASP A 212 -4.70 -20.36 8.51
C ASP A 212 -3.74 -19.20 8.11
N ASP A 213 -3.96 -18.00 8.66
CA ASP A 213 -3.19 -16.77 8.40
C ASP A 213 -3.24 -16.30 6.94
N LEU A 214 -4.34 -16.59 6.23
CA LEU A 214 -4.56 -16.16 4.85
C LEU A 214 -5.62 -15.07 4.78
N TRP A 215 -5.41 -14.11 3.92
CA TRP A 215 -6.42 -13.11 3.60
C TRP A 215 -7.58 -13.72 2.84
N VAL A 216 -8.80 -13.52 3.36
CA VAL A 216 -10.05 -13.97 2.77
C VAL A 216 -10.98 -12.77 2.59
N ARG A 217 -11.59 -12.66 1.41
CA ARG A 217 -12.67 -11.72 1.14
C ARG A 217 -13.99 -12.47 1.24
N PHE A 218 -14.88 -11.98 2.11
CA PHE A 218 -16.29 -12.33 2.14
C PHE A 218 -17.09 -11.32 1.35
N SER A 219 -18.06 -11.78 0.58
CA SER A 219 -18.93 -10.91 -0.21
C SER A 219 -20.36 -11.39 -0.14
N PHE A 220 -21.30 -10.44 0.02
CA PHE A 220 -22.71 -10.66 -0.29
C PHE A 220 -22.99 -10.03 -1.65
N VAL A 221 -23.51 -10.81 -2.57
CA VAL A 221 -23.79 -10.41 -3.96
C VAL A 221 -25.27 -10.63 -4.23
N ARG A 222 -26.01 -9.59 -4.68
CA ARG A 222 -27.42 -9.64 -5.02
C ARG A 222 -27.63 -9.69 -6.53
N ASP A 223 -28.77 -10.26 -6.94
CA ASP A 223 -29.23 -10.17 -8.32
C ASP A 223 -29.71 -8.72 -8.60
N GLN A 224 -29.15 -8.09 -9.64
CA GLN A 224 -29.49 -6.72 -10.03
C GLN A 224 -30.93 -6.58 -10.57
N ALA A 225 -31.56 -7.69 -10.98
CA ALA A 225 -32.93 -7.68 -11.46
C ALA A 225 -33.98 -7.58 -10.35
N GLU A 226 -33.60 -7.74 -9.08
CA GLU A 226 -34.52 -7.59 -7.94
C GLU A 226 -34.49 -6.14 -7.43
N THR A 227 -35.52 -5.36 -7.76
CA THR A 227 -35.51 -3.93 -7.54
C THR A 227 -35.98 -3.48 -6.14
N ASN A 228 -36.74 -4.26 -5.37
CA ASN A 228 -37.36 -3.76 -4.13
C ASN A 228 -37.27 -4.61 -2.86
N GLU A 229 -37.07 -5.92 -2.94
CA GLU A 229 -36.90 -6.77 -1.76
C GLU A 229 -35.72 -7.72 -1.94
N LEU A 230 -34.89 -7.81 -0.92
CA LEU A 230 -33.78 -8.76 -0.88
C LEU A 230 -34.38 -10.16 -0.65
N SER A 231 -34.71 -10.90 -1.72
CA SER A 231 -35.29 -12.25 -1.59
C SER A 231 -34.23 -13.33 -1.57
N LYS A 232 -33.15 -13.13 -2.33
CA LYS A 232 -32.03 -14.07 -2.43
C LYS A 232 -30.70 -13.31 -2.50
N ILE A 233 -29.67 -13.89 -1.89
CA ILE A 233 -28.32 -13.34 -1.93
C ILE A 233 -27.28 -14.47 -1.97
N VAL A 234 -26.19 -14.24 -2.65
CA VAL A 234 -25.07 -15.16 -2.66
C VAL A 234 -24.01 -14.69 -1.67
N PHE A 235 -23.66 -15.55 -0.72
CA PHE A 235 -22.51 -15.37 0.15
C PHE A 235 -21.32 -16.12 -0.43
N ILE A 236 -20.23 -15.41 -0.61
CA ILE A 236 -19.02 -15.91 -1.27
C ILE A 236 -17.84 -15.69 -0.34
N SER A 237 -16.94 -16.67 -0.26
CA SER A 237 -15.62 -16.49 0.33
C SER A 237 -14.53 -16.83 -0.68
N ARG A 238 -13.50 -15.99 -0.76
CA ARG A 238 -12.36 -16.13 -1.68
C ARG A 238 -11.05 -15.83 -0.97
N ILE A 239 -10.03 -16.66 -1.17
CA ILE A 239 -8.67 -16.34 -0.73
C ILE A 239 -8.12 -15.24 -1.65
N ILE A 240 -7.64 -14.16 -1.04
CA ILE A 240 -7.05 -12.99 -1.72
C ILE A 240 -5.60 -12.71 -1.28
N ASP A 241 -4.95 -13.69 -0.68
CA ASP A 241 -3.61 -13.55 -0.10
C ASP A 241 -2.57 -13.09 -1.13
N GLU A 242 -2.60 -13.65 -2.34
CA GLU A 242 -1.70 -13.24 -3.42
C GLU A 242 -1.92 -11.77 -3.84
N ILE A 243 -3.18 -11.32 -3.86
CA ILE A 243 -3.52 -9.92 -4.18
C ILE A 243 -2.95 -9.01 -3.09
N LYS A 244 -3.15 -9.37 -1.82
CA LYS A 244 -2.63 -8.59 -0.68
C LYS A 244 -1.12 -8.51 -0.67
N ARG A 245 -0.44 -9.62 -0.90
CA ARG A 245 1.03 -9.63 -1.01
C ARG A 245 1.53 -8.75 -2.16
N LYS A 246 0.84 -8.73 -3.29
CA LYS A 246 1.18 -7.83 -4.40
C LYS A 246 0.95 -6.37 -4.03
N GLU A 247 -0.16 -6.04 -3.37
CA GLU A 247 -0.44 -4.69 -2.87
C GLU A 247 0.65 -4.23 -1.88
N GLU A 248 0.99 -5.07 -0.90
CA GLU A 248 2.07 -4.80 0.07
C GLU A 248 3.43 -4.63 -0.61
N HIS A 249 3.73 -5.49 -1.58
CA HIS A 249 4.97 -5.39 -2.35
C HIS A 249 5.05 -4.08 -3.15
N LEU A 250 3.95 -3.66 -3.78
CA LEU A 250 3.89 -2.40 -4.51
C LEU A 250 4.07 -1.19 -3.58
N VAL A 251 3.46 -1.23 -2.38
CA VAL A 251 3.66 -0.20 -1.36
C VAL A 251 5.12 -0.17 -0.90
N LEU A 252 5.71 -1.33 -0.68
CA LEU A 252 7.12 -1.44 -0.31
C LEU A 252 8.03 -0.85 -1.39
N MET A 253 7.84 -1.25 -2.66
CA MET A 253 8.61 -0.72 -3.80
C MET A 253 8.43 0.80 -3.99
N SER A 254 7.23 1.32 -3.71
CA SER A 254 6.97 2.78 -3.77
C SER A 254 7.72 3.57 -2.70
N ASN A 255 8.04 2.94 -1.57
CA ASN A 255 8.58 3.60 -0.38
C ASN A 255 10.04 3.28 -0.10
N THR A 256 10.66 2.36 -0.86
CA THR A 256 12.06 1.95 -0.64
C THR A 256 12.95 2.32 -1.82
N ASP A 257 14.22 2.52 -1.53
CA ASP A 257 15.29 2.73 -2.51
C ASP A 257 15.84 1.37 -2.95
N GLU A 258 15.84 1.10 -4.26
CA GLU A 258 16.23 -0.19 -4.83
C GLU A 258 17.70 -0.57 -4.52
N LEU A 259 18.59 0.41 -4.43
CA LEU A 259 20.01 0.13 -4.19
C LEU A 259 20.30 -0.21 -2.74
N THR A 260 19.67 0.50 -1.80
CA THR A 260 20.02 0.43 -0.38
C THR A 260 19.02 -0.34 0.48
N GLY A 261 17.78 -0.54 -0.02
CA GLY A 261 16.68 -1.11 0.74
C GLY A 261 16.15 -0.21 1.86
N LEU A 262 16.67 1.00 2.01
CA LEU A 262 16.18 2.01 2.95
C LEU A 262 14.89 2.67 2.41
N TYR A 263 14.23 3.44 3.24
CA TYR A 263 13.16 4.29 2.77
C TYR A 263 13.69 5.31 1.75
N ASN A 264 12.90 5.55 0.70
CA ASN A 264 13.26 6.48 -0.36
C ASN A 264 12.80 7.91 -0.06
N ARG A 265 13.07 8.82 -0.99
CA ARG A 265 12.66 10.23 -0.92
C ARG A 265 11.16 10.41 -0.74
N HIS A 266 10.36 9.58 -1.42
CA HIS A 266 8.90 9.65 -1.33
C HIS A 266 8.41 9.36 0.10
N ALA A 267 8.90 8.29 0.72
CA ALA A 267 8.58 7.98 2.11
C ALA A 267 9.02 9.09 3.09
N TYR A 268 10.12 9.79 2.76
CA TYR A 268 10.54 10.95 3.53
C TYR A 268 9.60 12.16 3.37
N GLU A 269 9.16 12.45 2.15
CA GLU A 269 8.18 13.51 1.87
C GLU A 269 6.85 13.26 2.60
N ASP A 270 6.40 12.00 2.68
CA ASP A 270 5.23 11.59 3.47
C ASP A 270 5.43 11.82 4.98
N PHE A 271 6.62 11.52 5.49
CA PHE A 271 6.97 11.79 6.89
C PHE A 271 6.95 13.30 7.19
N VAL A 272 7.53 14.12 6.31
CA VAL A 272 7.53 15.58 6.44
C VAL A 272 6.10 16.12 6.51
N GLN A 273 5.25 15.70 5.58
CA GLN A 273 3.86 16.14 5.54
C GLN A 273 3.10 15.77 6.83
N LYS A 274 3.28 14.55 7.31
CA LYS A 274 2.66 14.11 8.56
C LYS A 274 3.15 14.95 9.76
N SER A 275 4.44 15.27 9.79
CA SER A 275 5.03 16.07 10.85
C SER A 275 4.57 17.54 10.81
N GLU A 276 4.20 18.08 9.66
CA GLU A 276 3.57 19.40 9.54
C GLU A 276 2.16 19.42 10.13
N ASP A 277 1.41 18.32 9.99
CA ASP A 277 0.03 18.20 10.49
C ASP A 277 -0.03 17.90 12.01
N GLU A 278 0.86 17.03 12.50
CA GLU A 278 0.85 16.54 13.89
C GLU A 278 1.80 17.33 14.81
N GLY A 279 2.69 18.15 14.24
CA GLY A 279 3.77 18.83 14.96
C GLY A 279 5.01 17.96 15.16
N VAL A 280 6.12 18.62 15.49
CA VAL A 280 7.42 17.95 15.72
C VAL A 280 7.52 17.54 17.19
N ALA A 281 7.82 16.28 17.46
CA ALA A 281 7.99 15.77 18.81
C ALA A 281 9.26 16.36 19.46
N GLU A 282 9.18 16.74 20.74
CA GLU A 282 10.32 17.34 21.48
C GLU A 282 11.59 16.46 21.49
N ASN A 283 11.44 15.13 21.49
CA ASN A 283 12.54 14.19 21.51
C ASN A 283 13.01 13.77 20.11
N LEU A 284 12.55 14.48 19.07
CA LEU A 284 12.98 14.26 17.70
C LEU A 284 14.37 14.86 17.48
N TRP A 285 15.19 14.09 16.76
CA TRP A 285 16.46 14.51 16.21
C TRP A 285 16.45 14.25 14.71
N LEU A 286 16.98 15.20 13.95
CA LEU A 286 17.15 15.10 12.51
C LEU A 286 18.62 15.14 12.16
N MET A 287 19.09 14.23 11.31
CA MET A 287 20.45 14.20 10.83
C MET A 287 20.48 14.11 9.31
N GLY A 288 21.07 15.11 8.67
CA GLY A 288 21.48 15.06 7.27
C GLY A 288 22.82 14.35 7.12
N VAL A 289 22.96 13.50 6.11
CA VAL A 289 24.20 12.76 5.82
C VAL A 289 24.49 12.77 4.32
N ASP A 290 25.75 12.97 3.94
CA ASP A 290 26.22 13.03 2.55
C ASP A 290 27.49 12.20 2.39
N VAL A 291 27.54 11.35 1.37
CA VAL A 291 28.68 10.46 1.10
C VAL A 291 29.85 11.22 0.51
N ASN A 292 30.95 11.26 1.22
CA ASN A 292 32.15 11.98 0.76
C ASN A 292 32.86 11.28 -0.38
N GLY A 293 33.25 12.03 -1.39
CA GLY A 293 34.11 11.55 -2.48
C GLY A 293 33.44 10.61 -3.48
N LEU A 294 32.11 10.46 -3.45
CA LEU A 294 31.37 9.55 -4.36
C LEU A 294 31.69 9.81 -5.83
N LYS A 295 31.68 11.07 -6.27
CA LYS A 295 32.01 11.44 -7.65
C LYS A 295 33.41 10.99 -8.05
N VAL A 296 34.41 11.24 -7.19
CA VAL A 296 35.80 10.82 -7.45
C VAL A 296 35.91 9.30 -7.56
N THR A 297 35.21 8.58 -6.69
CA THR A 297 35.17 7.12 -6.71
C THR A 297 34.54 6.61 -8.00
N ASN A 298 33.39 7.17 -8.41
CA ASN A 298 32.73 6.84 -9.66
C ASN A 298 33.64 7.09 -10.87
N ASP A 299 34.29 8.27 -10.92
CA ASP A 299 35.15 8.67 -12.05
C ASP A 299 36.44 7.83 -12.12
N THR A 300 36.96 7.30 -11.00
CA THR A 300 38.23 6.57 -10.93
C THR A 300 38.07 5.06 -10.91
N LYS A 301 37.02 4.54 -10.28
CA LYS A 301 36.80 3.11 -10.04
C LYS A 301 35.50 2.56 -10.65
N GLY A 302 34.69 3.46 -11.24
CA GLY A 302 33.41 3.11 -11.87
C GLY A 302 32.22 3.08 -10.89
N HIS A 303 31.01 3.06 -11.44
CA HIS A 303 29.76 3.18 -10.68
C HIS A 303 29.57 2.08 -9.63
N LYS A 304 30.04 0.86 -9.88
CA LYS A 304 29.95 -0.22 -8.87
C LYS A 304 30.68 0.11 -7.57
N ALA A 305 31.81 0.81 -7.66
CA ALA A 305 32.53 1.26 -6.46
C ALA A 305 31.80 2.37 -5.72
N GLY A 306 31.09 3.24 -6.44
CA GLY A 306 30.23 4.24 -5.83
C GLY A 306 28.99 3.63 -5.18
N ASP A 307 28.36 2.66 -5.84
CA ASP A 307 27.24 1.92 -5.28
C ASP A 307 27.62 1.21 -3.99
N GLU A 308 28.84 0.61 -3.94
CA GLU A 308 29.38 0.00 -2.72
C GLU A 308 29.50 1.00 -1.57
N LEU A 309 29.97 2.22 -1.82
CA LEU A 309 30.02 3.29 -0.79
C LEU A 309 28.63 3.66 -0.29
N ILE A 310 27.67 3.83 -1.20
CA ILE A 310 26.29 4.17 -0.85
C ILE A 310 25.66 3.06 -0.01
N VAL A 311 25.77 1.80 -0.42
CA VAL A 311 25.28 0.64 0.33
C VAL A 311 26.01 0.50 1.69
N GLY A 312 27.31 0.78 1.71
CA GLY A 312 28.10 0.78 2.96
C GLY A 312 27.60 1.82 3.95
N VAL A 313 27.37 3.06 3.51
CA VAL A 313 26.80 4.11 4.37
C VAL A 313 25.40 3.73 4.84
N ALA A 314 24.54 3.26 3.95
CA ALA A 314 23.21 2.81 4.28
C ALA A 314 23.21 1.71 5.36
N GLY A 315 24.09 0.70 5.24
CA GLY A 315 24.24 -0.38 6.21
C GLY A 315 24.72 0.13 7.57
N ILE A 316 25.68 1.06 7.61
CA ILE A 316 26.18 1.67 8.84
C ILE A 316 25.08 2.46 9.55
N LEU A 317 24.37 3.31 8.83
CA LEU A 317 23.28 4.11 9.37
C LEU A 317 22.18 3.20 9.92
N ASN A 318 21.69 2.27 9.11
CA ASN A 318 20.57 1.41 9.49
C ASN A 318 20.91 0.55 10.72
N SER A 319 22.10 -0.06 10.76
CA SER A 319 22.51 -0.91 11.88
C SER A 319 22.71 -0.14 13.20
N ALA A 320 23.11 1.13 13.12
CA ALA A 320 23.28 1.96 14.30
C ALA A 320 21.97 2.54 14.83
N ILE A 321 20.97 2.75 13.95
CA ILE A 321 19.83 3.65 14.18
C ILE A 321 18.50 2.91 14.27
N SER A 322 18.35 1.71 13.68
CA SER A 322 17.05 1.01 13.50
C SER A 322 16.21 0.85 14.77
N SER A 323 16.82 0.85 15.95
CA SER A 323 16.10 0.79 17.23
C SER A 323 15.58 2.14 17.74
N PHE A 324 16.00 3.24 17.13
CA PHE A 324 15.73 4.61 17.61
C PHE A 324 15.12 5.51 16.55
N GLY A 325 15.02 5.06 15.31
CA GLY A 325 14.53 5.89 14.24
C GLY A 325 14.54 5.24 12.87
N THR A 326 14.47 6.09 11.85
CA THR A 326 14.32 5.69 10.45
C THR A 326 15.35 6.41 9.58
N VAL A 327 15.90 5.68 8.61
CA VAL A 327 16.86 6.19 7.63
C VAL A 327 16.21 6.26 6.27
N TYR A 328 16.36 7.40 5.61
CA TYR A 328 15.85 7.67 4.28
C TYR A 328 17.00 8.00 3.33
N ARG A 329 16.97 7.48 2.10
CA ARG A 329 17.82 7.95 1.02
C ARG A 329 17.03 8.94 0.17
N VAL A 330 17.41 10.21 0.21
CA VAL A 330 16.67 11.32 -0.44
C VAL A 330 17.31 11.81 -1.73
N GLY A 331 18.54 11.44 -1.98
CA GLY A 331 19.31 11.81 -3.17
C GLY A 331 20.29 10.72 -3.57
N GLY A 332 21.14 11.01 -4.56
CA GLY A 332 22.17 10.08 -5.02
C GLY A 332 23.15 9.66 -3.91
N ASP A 333 23.69 10.64 -3.18
CA ASP A 333 24.65 10.52 -2.07
C ASP A 333 24.10 11.05 -0.74
N GLU A 334 22.84 11.45 -0.69
CA GLU A 334 22.21 12.12 0.44
C GLU A 334 21.24 11.20 1.19
N PHE A 335 21.38 11.19 2.51
CA PHE A 335 20.48 10.50 3.43
C PHE A 335 19.94 11.46 4.48
N VAL A 336 18.71 11.22 4.90
CA VAL A 336 18.11 11.87 6.06
C VAL A 336 17.78 10.80 7.09
N VAL A 337 18.07 11.10 8.35
CA VAL A 337 17.82 10.22 9.48
C VAL A 337 16.94 10.94 10.48
N ILE A 338 15.83 10.32 10.83
CA ILE A 338 14.93 10.75 11.89
C ILE A 338 15.14 9.82 13.08
N LEU A 339 15.42 10.41 14.24
CA LEU A 339 15.69 9.68 15.49
C LEU A 339 14.76 10.20 16.59
N TYR A 340 14.43 9.31 17.52
CA TYR A 340 13.69 9.66 18.73
C TYR A 340 14.45 9.14 19.94
N GLY A 341 14.74 10.01 20.89
CA GLY A 341 15.42 9.58 22.10
C GLY A 341 16.03 10.72 22.91
N THR A 342 16.62 10.35 24.01
CA THR A 342 17.40 11.24 24.87
C THR A 342 18.78 11.49 24.25
N GLU A 343 19.43 12.58 24.64
CA GLU A 343 20.80 12.92 24.20
C GLU A 343 21.79 11.77 24.42
N LYS A 344 21.66 11.04 25.55
CA LYS A 344 22.51 9.88 25.85
C LYS A 344 22.29 8.72 24.85
N GLU A 345 21.06 8.44 24.47
CA GLU A 345 20.72 7.40 23.50
C GLU A 345 21.22 7.77 22.11
N ILE A 346 21.04 9.01 21.71
CA ILE A 346 21.53 9.51 20.43
C ILE A 346 23.06 9.49 20.37
N SER A 347 23.74 9.92 21.44
CA SER A 347 25.21 9.82 21.54
C SER A 347 25.70 8.37 21.37
N ALA A 348 25.04 7.42 22.02
CA ALA A 348 25.37 6.00 21.84
C ALA A 348 25.12 5.48 20.42
N CYS A 349 24.10 6.01 19.70
CA CYS A 349 23.89 5.73 18.30
C CYS A 349 25.04 6.26 17.43
N LEU A 350 25.48 7.48 17.68
CA LEU A 350 26.58 8.11 16.94
C LEU A 350 27.91 7.36 17.18
N GLU A 351 28.18 6.91 18.41
CA GLU A 351 29.34 6.06 18.71
C GLU A 351 29.30 4.75 17.94
N ARG A 352 28.16 4.01 17.96
CA ARG A 352 28.00 2.79 17.15
C ARG A 352 28.20 3.04 15.66
N MET A 353 27.65 4.16 15.15
CA MET A 353 27.82 4.55 13.76
C MET A 353 29.29 4.77 13.41
N GLN A 354 30.06 5.44 14.30
CA GLN A 354 31.49 5.66 14.12
C GLN A 354 32.28 4.35 14.19
N ASP A 355 31.94 3.46 15.12
CA ASP A 355 32.56 2.14 15.25
C ASP A 355 32.32 1.27 14.01
N ASN A 356 31.08 1.25 13.49
CA ASN A 356 30.74 0.52 12.29
C ASN A 356 31.47 1.09 11.07
N LYS A 357 31.57 2.42 10.97
CA LYS A 357 32.35 3.10 9.93
C LYS A 357 33.83 2.70 9.96
N ASN A 358 34.44 2.66 11.15
CA ASN A 358 35.85 2.30 11.31
C ASN A 358 36.15 0.82 10.98
N LYS A 359 35.14 -0.04 11.12
CA LYS A 359 35.26 -1.49 10.81
C LYS A 359 34.86 -1.83 9.38
N TRP A 360 34.32 -0.87 8.64
CA TRP A 360 33.82 -1.12 7.29
C TRP A 360 34.96 -1.30 6.30
N HIS A 361 34.87 -2.32 5.47
CA HIS A 361 35.77 -2.59 4.35
C HIS A 361 34.93 -3.08 3.17
N GLY A 362 35.13 -2.50 2.01
CA GLY A 362 34.49 -2.89 0.77
C GLY A 362 35.41 -3.67 -0.15
N GLU A 363 34.88 -4.16 -1.24
CA GLU A 363 35.62 -4.86 -2.30
C GLU A 363 36.43 -3.87 -3.15
N PHE A 364 35.85 -2.70 -3.44
CA PHE A 364 36.46 -1.66 -4.29
C PHE A 364 37.08 -0.54 -3.48
N SER A 365 36.66 -0.36 -2.24
CA SER A 365 37.10 0.73 -1.36
C SER A 365 37.45 0.22 0.03
N GLU A 366 38.67 0.51 0.50
CA GLU A 366 39.11 0.10 1.85
C GLU A 366 38.38 0.86 2.95
N ASN A 367 38.03 2.12 2.69
CA ASN A 367 37.39 3.02 3.66
C ASN A 367 36.27 3.79 2.99
N LEU A 368 35.26 4.09 3.78
CA LEU A 368 34.22 5.05 3.38
C LEU A 368 34.22 6.25 4.32
N SER A 369 33.69 7.36 3.82
CA SER A 369 33.52 8.58 4.59
C SER A 369 32.20 9.25 4.22
N PHE A 370 31.57 9.84 5.20
CA PHE A 370 30.39 10.69 5.02
C PHE A 370 30.46 11.86 5.97
N SER A 371 29.84 12.95 5.57
CA SER A 371 29.64 14.15 6.41
C SER A 371 28.23 14.15 6.96
N LYS A 372 28.05 14.69 8.16
CA LYS A 372 26.76 14.69 8.85
C LYS A 372 26.48 16.00 9.54
N GLY A 373 25.22 16.36 9.64
CA GLY A 373 24.75 17.46 10.47
C GLY A 373 23.58 17.00 11.32
N LEU A 374 23.71 17.02 12.63
CA LEU A 374 22.69 16.59 13.60
C LEU A 374 22.08 17.81 14.28
N VAL A 375 20.76 17.83 14.42
CA VAL A 375 19.98 18.83 15.13
C VAL A 375 18.91 18.20 16.01
N SER A 376 18.68 18.74 17.19
CA SER A 376 17.60 18.34 18.09
C SER A 376 16.43 19.33 17.98
N ALA A 377 15.19 18.83 17.97
CA ALA A 377 14.02 19.68 18.08
C ALA A 377 14.04 20.55 19.35
N LYS A 378 14.66 20.10 20.43
CA LYS A 378 14.84 20.88 21.67
C LYS A 378 15.72 22.12 21.52
N GLU A 379 16.64 22.12 20.56
CA GLU A 379 17.46 23.30 20.27
C GLU A 379 16.66 24.45 19.64
N PHE A 380 15.56 24.11 19.00
CA PHE A 380 14.70 25.00 18.25
C PHE A 380 13.23 24.76 18.62
N PRO A 381 12.79 25.18 19.82
CA PRO A 381 11.39 25.03 20.22
C PRO A 381 10.50 25.84 19.26
N ASP A 382 9.32 25.34 18.99
CA ASP A 382 8.28 25.97 18.16
C ASP A 382 8.60 26.15 16.66
N VAL A 383 9.65 25.48 16.14
CA VAL A 383 9.92 25.46 14.69
C VAL A 383 9.40 24.17 14.05
N GLY A 384 9.07 24.26 12.77
CA GLY A 384 8.69 23.10 11.95
C GLY A 384 9.89 22.26 11.52
N LEU A 385 9.62 21.10 10.95
CA LEU A 385 10.64 20.17 10.45
C LEU A 385 11.55 20.82 9.39
N ALA A 386 10.99 21.68 8.54
CA ALA A 386 11.72 22.36 7.47
C ALA A 386 12.85 23.28 7.99
N GLU A 387 12.69 23.87 9.16
CA GLU A 387 13.75 24.68 9.80
C GLU A 387 14.84 23.78 10.38
N LEU A 388 14.47 22.63 10.96
CA LEU A 388 15.44 21.63 11.44
C LEU A 388 16.26 21.06 10.28
N GLU A 389 15.64 20.80 9.13
CA GLU A 389 16.34 20.37 7.90
C GLU A 389 17.41 21.38 7.48
N LYS A 390 17.03 22.66 7.37
CA LYS A 390 17.97 23.72 6.99
C LYS A 390 19.17 23.79 7.94
N GLU A 391 18.94 23.62 9.22
CA GLU A 391 20.03 23.65 10.21
C GLU A 391 20.89 22.37 10.13
N ALA A 392 20.28 21.21 9.93
CA ALA A 392 21.02 19.96 9.70
C ALA A 392 21.89 20.06 8.43
N ASP A 393 21.36 20.57 7.34
CA ASP A 393 22.11 20.81 6.09
C ASP A 393 23.27 21.77 6.30
N ARG A 394 23.05 22.86 7.05
CA ARG A 394 24.11 23.82 7.38
C ARG A 394 25.24 23.10 8.14
N ARG A 395 24.91 22.32 9.18
CA ARG A 395 25.91 21.59 9.98
C ARG A 395 26.62 20.53 9.15
N MET A 396 25.90 19.81 8.31
CA MET A 396 26.47 18.81 7.38
C MET A 396 27.45 19.45 6.40
N TYR A 397 27.11 20.64 5.87
CA TYR A 397 28.00 21.37 4.96
C TYR A 397 29.27 21.85 5.67
N GLU A 398 29.20 22.27 6.93
CA GLU A 398 30.37 22.62 7.74
C GLU A 398 31.29 21.41 7.98
N ASP A 399 30.71 20.24 8.30
CA ASP A 399 31.43 19.00 8.45
C ASP A 399 32.12 18.60 7.13
N LYS A 400 31.38 18.71 6.01
CA LYS A 400 31.92 18.43 4.66
C LYS A 400 33.11 19.36 4.30
N ARG A 401 33.03 20.65 4.63
CA ARG A 401 34.14 21.60 4.44
C ARG A 401 35.36 21.18 5.27
N SER A 402 35.17 20.80 6.50
CA SER A 402 36.24 20.35 7.39
C SER A 402 36.95 19.11 6.84
N TYR A 403 36.18 18.13 6.36
CA TYR A 403 36.71 16.94 5.72
C TYR A 403 37.60 17.27 4.51
N TYR A 404 37.14 18.10 3.58
CA TYR A 404 37.92 18.46 2.39
C TYR A 404 39.12 19.34 2.70
N SER A 405 39.06 20.17 3.75
CA SER A 405 40.18 21.00 4.18
C SER A 405 41.31 20.16 4.79
N SER A 406 40.99 19.16 5.59
CA SER A 406 41.95 18.18 6.15
C SER A 406 42.57 17.29 5.08
N SER A 407 41.77 16.77 4.15
CA SER A 407 42.22 15.94 3.03
C SER A 407 43.13 16.69 2.03
N ALA A 408 42.94 18.03 1.89
CA ALA A 408 43.81 18.88 1.06
C ALA A 408 45.18 19.11 1.75
N GLY A 409 45.20 19.09 3.08
CA GLY A 409 46.45 19.20 3.87
C GLY A 409 47.33 17.94 3.71
N ASP A 410 46.74 16.75 3.76
CA ASP A 410 47.43 15.47 3.62
C ASP A 410 48.08 15.30 2.22
N ARG A 411 47.40 15.75 1.17
CA ARG A 411 47.96 15.71 -0.22
C ARG A 411 49.16 16.62 -0.43
N ARG A 412 49.35 17.64 0.40
CA ARG A 412 50.55 18.50 0.37
C ARG A 412 51.71 17.94 1.20
N GLY A 413 51.41 17.11 2.20
CA GLY A 413 52.42 16.44 3.02
C GLY A 413 53.10 15.22 2.34
N SER A 414 52.45 14.57 1.38
CA SER A 414 53.00 13.42 0.66
C SER A 414 53.77 13.77 -0.62
N ARG A 415 54.05 15.05 -0.86
CA ARG A 415 54.92 15.55 -1.98
C ARG A 415 56.21 16.16 -1.47
N LYS A 416 56.80 15.62 -0.42
CA LYS A 416 58.16 15.95 -0.02
C LYS A 416 59.05 14.70 -0.06
#